data_04e13d2e007e93c250204d7f01ccfbdf
#
_entry.id   04e13d2e007e93c250204d7f01ccfbdf
#
_cell.length_a   1.000
_cell.length_b   1.000
_cell.length_c   1.000
_cell.angle_alpha   90.00
_cell.angle_beta   90.00
_cell.angle_gamma   90.00
#
_symmetry.space_group_name_H-M   'P 1'
#
loop_
_entity.id
_entity.type
_entity.pdbx_description
1 polymer ?
#
loop_
_entity_poly.entity_id
_entity_poly.type
_entity_poly.pdbx_seq_one_letter_code
_entity_poly.pdbx_strand_id
1 'polypeptide(L)'
;MATLTGRTALVTGGSRGIGRAIAERLAGVGAVVAVHHGRNTAAADEVVNAIRAKGGAAFAVHAELGRPGDVESLWESYDRQVLEHSDGTGLDILVNNAGITPRGEIEETTVEAFDEAVAVNMRAPFFLTQQGLKRLRDGGRVINVSSGATRIALTDIIAYAMTKGAVDAFTLTLAKALGGRGITVNAVAPGIIDTDMNAAWLRGNEAAEKSAADLSALGRVGRPEDVADVVAFLASDDARWVTGQVIDATGGSRL
;
A
#
# COMPACT_ATOMS: atom_id res chain seq x y z
N MET A 1 -0.99 -0.51 22.24
CA MET A 1 -1.06 -0.96 20.84
C MET A 1 -0.75 -2.43 20.79
N ALA A 2 -1.54 -3.20 20.04
CA ALA A 2 -1.26 -4.60 19.80
C ALA A 2 0.10 -4.77 19.12
N THR A 3 0.90 -5.72 19.58
CA THR A 3 2.20 -6.05 18.99
C THR A 3 2.03 -6.94 17.77
N LEU A 4 2.92 -6.79 16.78
CA LEU A 4 3.03 -7.67 15.63
C LEU A 4 4.25 -8.60 15.74
N THR A 5 4.77 -8.79 16.94
CA THR A 5 5.94 -9.66 17.20
C THR A 5 5.68 -11.06 16.67
N GLY A 6 6.63 -11.59 15.90
CA GLY A 6 6.54 -12.90 15.26
C GLY A 6 5.70 -12.93 13.96
N ARG A 7 5.13 -11.80 13.53
CA ARG A 7 4.42 -11.71 12.26
C ARG A 7 5.36 -11.22 11.15
N THR A 8 5.14 -11.73 9.94
CA THR A 8 5.81 -11.29 8.71
C THR A 8 4.86 -10.43 7.88
N ALA A 9 5.39 -9.32 7.35
CA ALA A 9 4.64 -8.41 6.50
C ALA A 9 5.36 -8.18 5.18
N LEU A 10 4.63 -8.12 4.07
CA LEU A 10 5.11 -7.65 2.77
C LEU A 10 4.43 -6.33 2.45
N VAL A 11 5.23 -5.29 2.19
CA VAL A 11 4.74 -3.97 1.77
C VAL A 11 5.21 -3.68 0.36
N THR A 12 4.29 -3.67 -0.61
CA THR A 12 4.64 -3.33 -1.98
C THR A 12 4.85 -1.82 -2.15
N GLY A 13 5.86 -1.43 -2.93
CA GLY A 13 6.24 -0.01 -3.04
C GLY A 13 6.73 0.58 -1.72
N GLY A 14 7.43 -0.22 -0.89
CA GLY A 14 7.85 0.13 0.46
C GLY A 14 9.07 1.07 0.56
N SER A 15 9.69 1.44 -0.57
CA SER A 15 10.95 2.20 -0.55
C SER A 15 10.79 3.71 -0.39
N ARG A 16 9.57 4.26 -0.50
CA ARG A 16 9.29 5.71 -0.36
C ARG A 16 7.84 5.99 0.03
N GLY A 17 7.57 7.26 0.38
CA GLY A 17 6.22 7.78 0.62
C GLY A 17 5.43 6.98 1.65
N ILE A 18 4.16 6.72 1.34
CA ILE A 18 3.25 5.95 2.21
C ILE A 18 3.80 4.56 2.50
N GLY A 19 4.32 3.86 1.48
CA GLY A 19 4.85 2.49 1.66
C GLY A 19 6.02 2.42 2.63
N ARG A 20 6.94 3.41 2.58
CA ARG A 20 8.04 3.54 3.55
C ARG A 20 7.50 3.73 4.97
N ALA A 21 6.58 4.67 5.15
CA ALA A 21 6.00 4.93 6.47
C ALA A 21 5.26 3.68 7.02
N ILE A 22 4.54 2.95 6.16
CA ILE A 22 3.91 1.67 6.52
C ILE A 22 4.96 0.66 6.96
N ALA A 23 6.04 0.47 6.18
CA ALA A 23 7.10 -0.47 6.50
C ALA A 23 7.78 -0.14 7.84
N GLU A 24 8.16 1.12 8.04
CA GLU A 24 8.75 1.58 9.30
C GLU A 24 7.77 1.42 10.48
N ARG A 25 6.49 1.71 10.28
CA ARG A 25 5.45 1.62 11.31
C ARG A 25 5.18 0.17 11.74
N LEU A 26 5.03 -0.76 10.78
CA LEU A 26 4.82 -2.19 11.07
C LEU A 26 6.05 -2.81 11.77
N ALA A 27 7.26 -2.47 11.32
CA ALA A 27 8.49 -2.90 11.96
C ALA A 27 8.61 -2.35 13.39
N GLY A 28 8.23 -1.07 13.61
CA GLY A 28 8.24 -0.43 14.92
C GLY A 28 7.28 -1.05 15.94
N VAL A 29 6.31 -1.86 15.51
CA VAL A 29 5.42 -2.65 16.39
C VAL A 29 5.74 -4.15 16.38
N GLY A 30 6.90 -4.53 15.83
CA GLY A 30 7.49 -5.87 15.99
C GLY A 30 7.35 -6.81 14.80
N ALA A 31 6.81 -6.38 13.65
CA ALA A 31 6.77 -7.22 12.46
C ALA A 31 8.15 -7.34 11.80
N VAL A 32 8.42 -8.50 11.18
CA VAL A 32 9.49 -8.65 10.18
C VAL A 32 8.95 -8.15 8.83
N VAL A 33 9.57 -7.13 8.24
CA VAL A 33 9.01 -6.45 7.07
C VAL A 33 9.82 -6.70 5.80
N ALA A 34 9.19 -7.30 4.81
CA ALA A 34 9.68 -7.34 3.44
C ALA A 34 9.34 -6.01 2.74
N VAL A 35 10.36 -5.23 2.44
CA VAL A 35 10.25 -3.93 1.77
C VAL A 35 10.40 -4.15 0.27
N HIS A 36 9.27 -4.21 -0.44
CA HIS A 36 9.33 -4.38 -1.90
C HIS A 36 9.63 -3.05 -2.60
N HIS A 37 10.49 -3.13 -3.62
CA HIS A 37 10.84 -2.03 -4.50
C HIS A 37 10.92 -2.46 -5.97
N GLY A 38 10.73 -1.50 -6.88
CA GLY A 38 11.01 -1.66 -8.30
C GLY A 38 12.46 -1.24 -8.63
N ARG A 39 12.61 -0.09 -9.29
CA ARG A 39 13.90 0.36 -9.87
C ARG A 39 14.92 0.91 -8.88
N ASN A 40 14.52 1.40 -7.72
CA ASN A 40 15.42 2.08 -6.78
C ASN A 40 15.78 1.18 -5.59
N THR A 41 16.82 0.37 -5.78
CA THR A 41 17.36 -0.51 -4.73
C THR A 41 17.93 0.30 -3.56
N ALA A 42 18.68 1.37 -3.83
CA ALA A 42 19.28 2.19 -2.78
C ALA A 42 18.25 2.76 -1.81
N ALA A 43 17.10 3.24 -2.31
CA ALA A 43 16.02 3.72 -1.45
C ALA A 43 15.40 2.60 -0.59
N ALA A 44 15.33 1.37 -1.09
CA ALA A 44 14.86 0.24 -0.29
C ALA A 44 15.87 -0.13 0.80
N ASP A 45 17.15 -0.15 0.47
CA ASP A 45 18.23 -0.40 1.44
C ASP A 45 18.27 0.66 2.54
N GLU A 46 18.04 1.94 2.20
CA GLU A 46 17.91 3.01 3.20
C GLU A 46 16.76 2.73 4.19
N VAL A 47 15.59 2.28 3.71
CA VAL A 47 14.46 1.93 4.57
C VAL A 47 14.78 0.73 5.45
N VAL A 48 15.35 -0.32 4.89
CA VAL A 48 15.76 -1.52 5.63
C VAL A 48 16.78 -1.15 6.72
N ASN A 49 17.79 -0.35 6.39
CA ASN A 49 18.80 0.10 7.33
C ASN A 49 18.21 1.00 8.44
N ALA A 50 17.27 1.90 8.08
CA ALA A 50 16.58 2.74 9.06
C ALA A 50 15.74 1.92 10.05
N ILE A 51 15.05 0.86 9.57
CA ILE A 51 14.31 -0.07 10.42
C ILE A 51 15.25 -0.83 11.35
N ARG A 52 16.34 -1.38 10.82
CA ARG A 52 17.33 -2.14 11.60
C ARG A 52 18.04 -1.28 12.65
N ALA A 53 18.36 -0.03 12.31
CA ALA A 53 18.96 0.92 13.24
C ALA A 53 18.05 1.25 14.44
N LYS A 54 16.72 1.10 14.29
CA LYS A 54 15.73 1.26 15.36
C LYS A 54 15.45 -0.07 16.09
N GLY A 55 16.19 -1.15 15.82
CA GLY A 55 16.00 -2.47 16.42
C GLY A 55 14.91 -3.32 15.81
N GLY A 56 14.33 -2.90 14.69
CA GLY A 56 13.36 -3.69 13.92
C GLY A 56 14.01 -4.68 12.95
N ALA A 57 13.20 -5.54 12.32
CA ALA A 57 13.65 -6.51 11.34
C ALA A 57 13.03 -6.22 9.96
N ALA A 58 13.87 -6.11 8.93
CA ALA A 58 13.42 -5.89 7.57
C ALA A 58 14.43 -6.44 6.55
N PHE A 59 13.94 -6.75 5.34
CA PHE A 59 14.74 -7.12 4.17
C PHE A 59 14.11 -6.56 2.89
N ALA A 60 14.94 -6.38 1.85
CA ALA A 60 14.48 -5.85 0.58
C ALA A 60 13.99 -6.97 -0.35
N VAL A 61 12.93 -6.72 -1.12
CA VAL A 61 12.39 -7.62 -2.15
C VAL A 61 12.26 -6.86 -3.46
N HIS A 62 12.91 -7.33 -4.51
CA HIS A 62 12.89 -6.68 -5.81
C HIS A 62 11.91 -7.34 -6.77
N ALA A 63 11.06 -6.50 -7.41
CA ALA A 63 10.32 -6.85 -8.62
C ALA A 63 9.83 -5.57 -9.33
N GLU A 64 9.81 -5.54 -10.65
CA GLU A 64 9.25 -4.40 -11.38
C GLU A 64 7.79 -4.68 -11.73
N LEU A 65 6.86 -4.30 -10.84
CA LEU A 65 5.42 -4.52 -11.02
C LEU A 65 4.89 -3.84 -12.28
N GLY A 66 3.92 -4.50 -12.93
CA GLY A 66 3.37 -4.06 -14.20
C GLY A 66 4.07 -4.68 -15.42
N ARG A 67 5.07 -5.53 -15.22
CA ARG A 67 5.79 -6.23 -16.28
C ARG A 67 5.44 -7.73 -16.30
N PRO A 68 5.64 -8.43 -17.44
CA PRO A 68 5.51 -9.89 -17.47
C PRO A 68 6.46 -10.56 -16.47
N GLY A 69 5.95 -11.52 -15.69
CA GLY A 69 6.74 -12.24 -14.68
C GLY A 69 7.00 -11.48 -13.37
N ASP A 70 6.38 -10.32 -13.20
CA ASP A 70 6.55 -9.45 -12.03
C ASP A 70 6.18 -10.13 -10.71
N VAL A 71 5.04 -10.81 -10.67
CA VAL A 71 4.50 -11.44 -9.47
C VAL A 71 5.33 -12.65 -9.07
N GLU A 72 5.70 -13.47 -10.05
CA GLU A 72 6.57 -14.64 -9.86
C GLU A 72 7.93 -14.21 -9.29
N SER A 73 8.55 -13.21 -9.91
CA SER A 73 9.84 -12.65 -9.48
C SER A 73 9.77 -12.10 -8.06
N LEU A 74 8.68 -11.42 -7.69
CA LEU A 74 8.49 -10.90 -6.34
C LEU A 74 8.44 -12.04 -5.33
N TRP A 75 7.62 -13.06 -5.58
CA TRP A 75 7.46 -14.17 -4.64
C TRP A 75 8.72 -15.03 -4.52
N GLU A 76 9.46 -15.25 -5.62
CA GLU A 76 10.77 -15.92 -5.57
C GLU A 76 11.78 -15.14 -4.72
N SER A 77 11.79 -13.81 -4.87
CA SER A 77 12.65 -12.94 -4.06
C SER A 77 12.24 -12.96 -2.59
N TYR A 78 10.94 -12.91 -2.29
CA TYR A 78 10.41 -13.00 -0.93
C TYR A 78 10.77 -14.33 -0.28
N ASP A 79 10.47 -15.46 -0.93
CA ASP A 79 10.70 -16.81 -0.39
C ASP A 79 12.17 -17.04 -0.03
N ARG A 80 13.09 -16.55 -0.85
CA ARG A 80 14.53 -16.66 -0.61
C ARG A 80 14.98 -15.84 0.61
N GLN A 81 14.53 -14.60 0.68
CA GLN A 81 14.98 -13.64 1.71
C GLN A 81 14.33 -13.90 3.09
N VAL A 82 13.05 -14.28 3.12
CA VAL A 82 12.32 -14.45 4.38
C VAL A 82 12.88 -15.58 5.25
N LEU A 83 13.51 -16.59 4.66
CA LEU A 83 14.11 -17.72 5.37
C LEU A 83 15.30 -17.32 6.28
N GLU A 84 15.90 -16.15 6.03
CA GLU A 84 16.94 -15.59 6.93
C GLU A 84 16.33 -14.92 8.17
N HIS A 85 15.01 -14.72 8.19
CA HIS A 85 14.32 -13.92 9.21
C HIS A 85 13.14 -14.64 9.88
N SER A 86 12.76 -15.83 9.39
CA SER A 86 11.57 -16.57 9.83
C SER A 86 11.76 -18.08 9.56
N ASP A 87 11.10 -18.91 10.35
CA ASP A 87 11.14 -20.38 10.24
C ASP A 87 10.37 -20.94 9.02
N GLY A 88 10.16 -20.15 7.98
CA GLY A 88 9.46 -20.57 6.78
C GLY A 88 9.01 -19.39 5.92
N THR A 89 8.38 -19.69 4.79
CA THR A 89 7.94 -18.67 3.81
C THR A 89 6.54 -18.10 4.11
N GLY A 90 5.99 -18.35 5.31
CA GLY A 90 4.67 -17.87 5.70
C GLY A 90 4.59 -16.35 5.78
N LEU A 91 3.45 -15.81 5.38
CA LEU A 91 3.13 -14.39 5.40
C LEU A 91 1.91 -14.15 6.29
N ASP A 92 1.96 -13.13 7.15
CA ASP A 92 0.81 -12.76 8.00
C ASP A 92 0.08 -11.54 7.46
N ILE A 93 0.83 -10.58 6.87
CA ILE A 93 0.29 -9.29 6.46
C ILE A 93 0.76 -8.98 5.04
N LEU A 94 -0.18 -8.82 4.10
CA LEU A 94 0.08 -8.33 2.75
C LEU A 94 -0.46 -6.90 2.62
N VAL A 95 0.41 -5.95 2.33
CA VAL A 95 0.03 -4.56 2.01
C VAL A 95 0.27 -4.29 0.54
N ASN A 96 -0.80 -4.21 -0.24
CA ASN A 96 -0.80 -3.79 -1.63
C ASN A 96 -0.82 -2.26 -1.70
N ASN A 97 0.37 -1.65 -1.63
CA ASN A 97 0.54 -0.19 -1.65
C ASN A 97 1.13 0.32 -2.98
N ALA A 98 1.92 -0.46 -3.70
CA ALA A 98 2.51 -0.02 -4.97
C ALA A 98 1.44 0.53 -5.91
N GLY A 99 1.73 1.67 -6.53
CA GLY A 99 0.81 2.31 -7.47
C GLY A 99 1.45 3.48 -8.19
N ILE A 100 0.85 3.83 -9.31
CA ILE A 100 1.19 5.00 -10.14
C ILE A 100 -0.06 5.83 -10.39
N THR A 101 0.12 7.12 -10.63
CA THR A 101 -0.97 8.06 -10.92
C THR A 101 -0.65 8.80 -12.21
N PRO A 102 -0.96 8.22 -13.39
CA PRO A 102 -0.89 8.99 -14.61
C PRO A 102 -1.91 10.14 -14.53
N ARG A 103 -1.47 11.35 -14.93
CA ARG A 103 -2.31 12.53 -14.97
C ARG A 103 -2.66 12.86 -16.41
N GLY A 104 -3.87 13.32 -16.62
CA GLY A 104 -4.44 13.76 -17.88
C GLY A 104 -5.95 13.74 -17.81
N GLU A 105 -6.59 14.72 -18.46
CA GLU A 105 -8.04 14.71 -18.67
C GLU A 105 -8.42 13.53 -19.57
N ILE A 106 -9.71 13.25 -19.73
CA ILE A 106 -10.18 12.08 -20.47
C ILE A 106 -9.66 12.05 -21.93
N GLU A 107 -9.58 13.21 -22.58
CA GLU A 107 -9.10 13.35 -23.94
C GLU A 107 -7.58 13.22 -24.08
N GLU A 108 -6.83 13.42 -22.98
CA GLU A 108 -5.38 13.40 -22.95
C GLU A 108 -4.83 12.04 -22.52
N THR A 109 -5.66 11.20 -21.94
CA THR A 109 -5.25 9.89 -21.43
C THR A 109 -4.92 8.94 -22.58
N THR A 110 -3.65 8.57 -22.73
CA THR A 110 -3.22 7.62 -23.76
C THR A 110 -3.52 6.18 -23.36
N VAL A 111 -3.60 5.29 -24.36
CA VAL A 111 -3.79 3.85 -24.12
C VAL A 111 -2.66 3.28 -23.26
N GLU A 112 -1.42 3.69 -23.54
CA GLU A 112 -0.23 3.22 -22.82
C GLU A 112 -0.26 3.63 -21.34
N ALA A 113 -0.64 4.88 -21.04
CA ALA A 113 -0.76 5.38 -19.67
C ALA A 113 -1.88 4.66 -18.92
N PHE A 114 -3.00 4.40 -19.59
CA PHE A 114 -4.12 3.63 -19.04
C PHE A 114 -3.69 2.18 -18.75
N ASP A 115 -3.08 1.50 -19.71
CA ASP A 115 -2.63 0.10 -19.59
C ASP A 115 -1.58 -0.05 -18.49
N GLU A 116 -0.65 0.91 -18.36
CA GLU A 116 0.34 0.90 -17.27
C GLU A 116 -0.33 1.06 -15.90
N ALA A 117 -1.31 1.96 -15.78
CA ALA A 117 -2.08 2.12 -14.55
C ALA A 117 -2.84 0.83 -14.19
N VAL A 118 -3.49 0.19 -15.15
CA VAL A 118 -4.18 -1.11 -14.95
C VAL A 118 -3.20 -2.19 -14.55
N ALA A 119 -2.04 -2.28 -15.21
CA ALA A 119 -1.04 -3.30 -14.93
C ALA A 119 -0.50 -3.18 -13.50
N VAL A 120 -0.16 -1.98 -13.05
CA VAL A 120 0.45 -1.75 -11.74
C VAL A 120 -0.60 -1.71 -10.63
N ASN A 121 -1.72 -0.98 -10.82
CA ASN A 121 -2.67 -0.71 -9.73
C ASN A 121 -3.75 -1.78 -9.57
N MET A 122 -4.03 -2.58 -10.60
CA MET A 122 -5.09 -3.60 -10.59
C MET A 122 -4.55 -5.01 -10.76
N ARG A 123 -3.86 -5.29 -11.91
CA ARG A 123 -3.39 -6.62 -12.24
C ARG A 123 -2.36 -7.14 -11.23
N ALA A 124 -1.37 -6.32 -10.90
CA ALA A 124 -0.33 -6.72 -9.96
C ALA A 124 -0.88 -7.07 -8.56
N PRO A 125 -1.67 -6.23 -7.85
CA PRO A 125 -2.21 -6.60 -6.54
C PRO A 125 -3.16 -7.81 -6.58
N PHE A 126 -3.92 -8.00 -7.67
CA PHE A 126 -4.75 -9.18 -7.84
C PHE A 126 -3.91 -10.46 -7.86
N PHE A 127 -2.94 -10.57 -8.77
CA PHE A 127 -2.13 -11.78 -8.91
C PHE A 127 -1.13 -11.96 -7.77
N LEU A 128 -0.61 -10.87 -7.20
CA LEU A 128 0.18 -10.92 -5.97
C LEU A 128 -0.62 -11.59 -4.84
N THR A 129 -1.85 -11.14 -4.64
CA THR A 129 -2.70 -11.75 -3.62
C THR A 129 -3.02 -13.19 -3.98
N GLN A 130 -3.43 -13.49 -5.22
CA GLN A 130 -3.77 -14.84 -5.66
C GLN A 130 -2.61 -15.83 -5.44
N GLN A 131 -1.41 -15.50 -5.90
CA GLN A 131 -0.23 -16.36 -5.73
C GLN A 131 0.28 -16.38 -4.29
N GLY A 132 0.01 -15.29 -3.54
CA GLY A 132 0.33 -15.16 -2.12
C GLY A 132 -0.53 -16.00 -1.19
N LEU A 133 -1.73 -16.45 -1.62
CA LEU A 133 -2.66 -17.21 -0.77
C LEU A 133 -2.08 -18.47 -0.15
N LYS A 134 -1.13 -19.12 -0.83
CA LYS A 134 -0.43 -20.31 -0.33
C LYS A 134 0.58 -20.01 0.78
N ARG A 135 1.03 -18.74 0.89
CA ARG A 135 1.95 -18.24 1.91
C ARG A 135 1.20 -17.57 3.06
N LEU A 136 0.06 -16.96 2.73
CA LEU A 136 -0.74 -16.21 3.69
C LEU A 136 -1.33 -17.17 4.73
N ARG A 137 -0.98 -16.95 5.99
CA ARG A 137 -1.43 -17.78 7.12
C ARG A 137 -2.89 -17.51 7.43
N ASP A 138 -3.57 -18.49 8.02
CA ASP A 138 -4.92 -18.29 8.56
C ASP A 138 -4.88 -17.25 9.68
N GLY A 139 -5.91 -16.42 9.77
CA GLY A 139 -5.91 -15.24 10.63
C GLY A 139 -5.06 -14.07 10.12
N GLY A 140 -4.56 -14.14 8.88
CA GLY A 140 -3.76 -13.10 8.24
C GLY A 140 -4.53 -11.82 7.89
N ARG A 141 -3.83 -10.88 7.30
CA ARG A 141 -4.35 -9.56 6.92
C ARG A 141 -3.97 -9.22 5.49
N VAL A 142 -4.94 -8.79 4.68
CA VAL A 142 -4.69 -8.15 3.38
C VAL A 142 -5.16 -6.71 3.47
N ILE A 143 -4.28 -5.76 3.19
CA ILE A 143 -4.57 -4.33 3.26
C ILE A 143 -4.22 -3.71 1.92
N ASN A 144 -5.22 -3.15 1.25
CA ASN A 144 -5.06 -2.50 -0.04
C ASN A 144 -5.00 -0.98 0.16
N VAL A 145 -4.07 -0.30 -0.49
CA VAL A 145 -4.05 1.16 -0.52
C VAL A 145 -4.87 1.63 -1.72
N SER A 146 -6.09 2.09 -1.41
CA SER A 146 -7.02 2.70 -2.34
C SER A 146 -6.74 4.21 -2.49
N SER A 147 -7.77 5.03 -2.62
CA SER A 147 -7.65 6.50 -2.71
C SER A 147 -8.98 7.18 -2.41
N GLY A 148 -8.94 8.38 -1.84
CA GLY A 148 -10.09 9.28 -1.77
C GLY A 148 -10.68 9.65 -3.15
N ALA A 149 -9.92 9.46 -4.23
CA ALA A 149 -10.38 9.66 -5.61
C ALA A 149 -11.52 8.70 -6.02
N THR A 150 -11.78 7.64 -5.27
CA THR A 150 -12.96 6.77 -5.50
C THR A 150 -14.26 7.42 -5.05
N ARG A 151 -14.19 8.44 -4.20
CA ARG A 151 -15.31 9.20 -3.63
C ARG A 151 -15.32 10.66 -4.07
N ILE A 152 -14.14 11.22 -4.34
CA ILE A 152 -13.95 12.62 -4.73
C ILE A 152 -13.64 12.67 -6.23
N ALA A 153 -14.50 13.35 -7.00
CA ALA A 153 -14.28 13.50 -8.43
C ALA A 153 -13.09 14.44 -8.71
N LEU A 154 -12.04 13.88 -9.34
CA LEU A 154 -10.84 14.57 -9.78
C LEU A 154 -10.63 14.22 -11.27
N THR A 155 -10.86 15.17 -12.16
CA THR A 155 -10.95 14.93 -13.61
C THR A 155 -9.60 14.61 -14.25
N ASP A 156 -8.53 15.14 -13.68
CA ASP A 156 -7.14 14.99 -14.17
C ASP A 156 -6.48 13.64 -13.80
N ILE A 157 -7.20 12.75 -13.10
CA ILE A 157 -6.71 11.41 -12.70
C ILE A 157 -7.76 10.32 -12.91
N ILE A 158 -8.60 10.45 -13.93
CA ILE A 158 -9.76 9.58 -14.16
C ILE A 158 -9.37 8.10 -14.32
N ALA A 159 -8.32 7.80 -15.08
CA ALA A 159 -7.80 6.45 -15.25
C ALA A 159 -7.33 5.83 -13.92
N TYR A 160 -6.61 6.63 -13.12
CA TYR A 160 -6.21 6.22 -11.76
C TYR A 160 -7.41 5.94 -10.87
N ALA A 161 -8.41 6.82 -10.85
CA ALA A 161 -9.62 6.66 -10.03
C ALA A 161 -10.37 5.36 -10.37
N MET A 162 -10.45 5.00 -11.67
CA MET A 162 -11.01 3.72 -12.10
C MET A 162 -10.25 2.52 -11.51
N THR A 163 -8.91 2.55 -11.51
CA THR A 163 -8.12 1.46 -10.93
C THR A 163 -8.34 1.34 -9.44
N LYS A 164 -8.51 2.45 -8.71
CA LYS A 164 -8.76 2.44 -7.27
C LYS A 164 -10.19 2.00 -6.93
N GLY A 165 -11.17 2.33 -7.75
CA GLY A 165 -12.53 1.76 -7.65
C GLY A 165 -12.54 0.24 -7.82
N ALA A 166 -11.72 -0.29 -8.73
CA ALA A 166 -11.55 -1.73 -8.87
C ALA A 166 -10.89 -2.37 -7.63
N VAL A 167 -9.94 -1.69 -6.98
CA VAL A 167 -9.33 -2.14 -5.71
C VAL A 167 -10.36 -2.18 -4.58
N ASP A 168 -11.29 -1.23 -4.53
CA ASP A 168 -12.37 -1.21 -3.53
C ASP A 168 -13.32 -2.41 -3.74
N ALA A 169 -13.73 -2.69 -4.98
CA ALA A 169 -14.55 -3.86 -5.32
C ALA A 169 -13.81 -5.19 -5.04
N PHE A 170 -12.52 -5.25 -5.36
CA PHE A 170 -11.65 -6.40 -5.03
C PHE A 170 -11.57 -6.63 -3.53
N THR A 171 -11.40 -5.59 -2.73
CA THR A 171 -11.35 -5.64 -1.27
C THR A 171 -12.62 -6.29 -0.69
N LEU A 172 -13.78 -5.81 -1.09
CA LEU A 172 -15.07 -6.31 -0.62
C LEU A 172 -15.26 -7.78 -0.95
N THR A 173 -15.01 -8.15 -2.21
CA THR A 173 -15.24 -9.51 -2.71
C THR A 173 -14.24 -10.50 -2.10
N LEU A 174 -12.97 -10.11 -1.99
CA LEU A 174 -11.91 -10.94 -1.40
C LEU A 174 -12.13 -11.17 0.10
N ALA A 175 -12.65 -10.18 0.82
CA ALA A 175 -13.01 -10.32 2.23
C ALA A 175 -14.01 -11.46 2.46
N LYS A 176 -15.03 -11.55 1.60
CA LYS A 176 -16.00 -12.66 1.64
C LYS A 176 -15.35 -14.00 1.31
N ALA A 177 -14.45 -14.03 0.32
CA ALA A 177 -13.78 -15.27 -0.10
C ALA A 177 -12.83 -15.84 0.95
N LEU A 178 -12.15 -14.97 1.71
CA LEU A 178 -11.11 -15.38 2.66
C LEU A 178 -11.58 -15.45 4.12
N GLY A 179 -12.81 -15.03 4.40
CA GLY A 179 -13.37 -15.01 5.76
C GLY A 179 -13.35 -16.39 6.45
N GLY A 180 -13.55 -17.48 5.70
CA GLY A 180 -13.47 -18.87 6.24
C GLY A 180 -12.08 -19.25 6.79
N ARG A 181 -11.03 -18.53 6.37
CA ARG A 181 -9.65 -18.66 6.88
C ARG A 181 -9.34 -17.67 8.02
N GLY A 182 -10.33 -16.89 8.47
CA GLY A 182 -10.11 -15.82 9.45
C GLY A 182 -9.26 -14.66 8.94
N ILE A 183 -9.03 -14.57 7.62
CA ILE A 183 -8.25 -13.52 7.00
C ILE A 183 -9.15 -12.30 6.80
N THR A 184 -8.74 -11.14 7.35
CA THR A 184 -9.43 -9.88 7.06
C THR A 184 -8.83 -9.21 5.82
N VAL A 185 -9.70 -8.58 5.03
CA VAL A 185 -9.29 -7.81 3.85
C VAL A 185 -9.93 -6.43 3.92
N ASN A 186 -9.12 -5.39 3.96
CA ASN A 186 -9.58 -4.01 4.02
C ASN A 186 -8.80 -3.11 3.07
N ALA A 187 -9.35 -1.96 2.74
CA ALA A 187 -8.65 -0.90 2.04
C ALA A 187 -8.50 0.33 2.93
N VAL A 188 -7.42 1.07 2.73
CA VAL A 188 -7.24 2.44 3.25
C VAL A 188 -7.29 3.38 2.06
N ALA A 189 -8.09 4.44 2.13
CA ALA A 189 -8.25 5.44 1.08
C ALA A 189 -7.61 6.77 1.51
N PRO A 190 -6.33 7.03 1.18
CA PRO A 190 -5.67 8.29 1.50
C PRO A 190 -6.25 9.46 0.72
N GLY A 191 -6.19 10.66 1.32
CA GLY A 191 -6.37 11.93 0.64
C GLY A 191 -5.11 12.42 -0.04
N ILE A 192 -4.94 13.76 -0.10
CA ILE A 192 -3.70 14.37 -0.57
C ILE A 192 -2.64 14.21 0.53
N ILE A 193 -1.62 13.40 0.24
CA ILE A 193 -0.51 13.11 1.15
C ILE A 193 0.78 13.70 0.58
N ASP A 194 1.58 14.35 1.42
CA ASP A 194 2.89 14.87 1.03
C ASP A 194 3.87 13.71 0.79
N THR A 195 4.00 13.35 -0.47
CA THR A 195 4.87 12.30 -0.98
C THR A 195 5.52 12.72 -2.29
N ASP A 196 6.52 11.98 -2.75
CA ASP A 196 7.15 12.25 -4.05
C ASP A 196 6.17 12.19 -5.22
N MET A 197 5.08 11.42 -5.09
CA MET A 197 4.02 11.34 -6.11
C MET A 197 3.33 12.69 -6.31
N ASN A 198 3.21 13.49 -5.27
CA ASN A 198 2.57 14.80 -5.29
C ASN A 198 3.57 15.98 -5.30
N ALA A 199 4.87 15.72 -5.11
CA ALA A 199 5.88 16.75 -4.90
C ALA A 199 5.92 17.79 -6.01
N ALA A 200 5.80 17.36 -7.27
CA ALA A 200 5.95 18.25 -8.42
C ALA A 200 4.91 19.39 -8.49
N TRP A 201 3.70 19.16 -7.95
CA TRP A 201 2.64 20.17 -7.97
C TRP A 201 2.38 20.78 -6.59
N LEU A 202 2.77 20.09 -5.52
CA LEU A 202 2.44 20.44 -4.15
C LEU A 202 3.58 21.20 -3.47
N ARG A 203 4.80 20.61 -3.44
CA ARG A 203 5.91 21.14 -2.64
C ARG A 203 6.46 22.46 -3.22
N GLY A 204 6.57 23.48 -2.35
CA GLY A 204 7.04 24.81 -2.75
C GLY A 204 6.03 25.64 -3.55
N ASN A 205 4.77 25.20 -3.59
CA ASN A 205 3.64 25.92 -4.17
C ASN A 205 2.61 26.23 -3.08
N GLU A 206 2.75 27.38 -2.42
CA GLU A 206 1.89 27.80 -1.30
C GLU A 206 0.40 27.79 -1.65
N ALA A 207 0.05 28.15 -2.88
CA ALA A 207 -1.36 28.15 -3.32
C ALA A 207 -1.90 26.72 -3.43
N ALA A 208 -1.11 25.79 -3.95
CA ALA A 208 -1.49 24.39 -4.06
C ALA A 208 -1.54 23.71 -2.67
N GLU A 209 -0.56 23.98 -1.80
CA GLU A 209 -0.53 23.48 -0.42
C GLU A 209 -1.75 23.97 0.35
N LYS A 210 -2.07 25.28 0.25
CA LYS A 210 -3.26 25.85 0.87
C LYS A 210 -4.55 25.22 0.32
N SER A 211 -4.67 25.11 -1.01
CA SER A 211 -5.85 24.52 -1.64
C SER A 211 -6.04 23.06 -1.22
N ALA A 212 -4.96 22.27 -1.14
CA ALA A 212 -5.00 20.91 -0.68
C ALA A 212 -5.39 20.80 0.82
N ALA A 213 -4.90 21.71 1.65
CA ALA A 213 -5.25 21.79 3.08
C ALA A 213 -6.73 22.18 3.27
N ASP A 214 -7.23 23.14 2.51
CA ASP A 214 -8.62 23.62 2.57
C ASP A 214 -9.64 22.52 2.16
N LEU A 215 -9.22 21.53 1.39
CA LEU A 215 -10.08 20.38 1.07
C LEU A 215 -10.30 19.44 2.27
N SER A 216 -9.38 19.41 3.22
CA SER A 216 -9.42 18.53 4.38
C SER A 216 -10.10 19.25 5.56
N ALA A 217 -11.04 18.58 6.23
CA ALA A 217 -11.66 19.11 7.45
C ALA A 217 -10.63 19.35 8.57
N LEU A 218 -9.48 18.63 8.56
CA LEU A 218 -8.40 18.85 9.52
C LEU A 218 -7.46 20.01 9.13
N GLY A 219 -7.72 20.71 8.01
CA GLY A 219 -7.03 21.94 7.61
C GLY A 219 -5.55 21.78 7.27
N ARG A 220 -5.13 20.58 6.86
CA ARG A 220 -3.75 20.30 6.46
C ARG A 220 -3.64 19.22 5.40
N VAL A 221 -2.54 19.24 4.69
CA VAL A 221 -2.10 18.11 3.85
C VAL A 221 -1.78 16.92 4.76
N GLY A 222 -2.13 15.71 4.32
CA GLY A 222 -1.82 14.48 5.05
C GLY A 222 -0.33 14.16 4.98
N ARG A 223 0.15 13.39 5.97
CA ARG A 223 1.50 12.86 6.01
C ARG A 223 1.47 11.35 5.80
N PRO A 224 2.55 10.73 5.29
CA PRO A 224 2.62 9.27 5.15
C PRO A 224 2.29 8.50 6.45
N GLU A 225 2.67 9.06 7.60
CA GLU A 225 2.42 8.47 8.92
C GLU A 225 0.92 8.42 9.26
N ASP A 226 0.12 9.38 8.80
CA ASP A 226 -1.34 9.39 9.01
C ASP A 226 -1.99 8.14 8.39
N VAL A 227 -1.48 7.69 7.24
CA VAL A 227 -1.94 6.47 6.56
C VAL A 227 -1.35 5.22 7.21
N ALA A 228 -0.07 5.27 7.58
CA ALA A 228 0.64 4.13 8.17
C ALA A 228 0.03 3.70 9.51
N ASP A 229 -0.48 4.65 10.32
CA ASP A 229 -1.15 4.35 11.58
C ASP A 229 -2.47 3.59 11.37
N VAL A 230 -3.25 3.95 10.35
CA VAL A 230 -4.48 3.22 9.97
C VAL A 230 -4.13 1.81 9.50
N VAL A 231 -3.08 1.66 8.67
CA VAL A 231 -2.61 0.35 8.22
C VAL A 231 -2.15 -0.51 9.40
N ALA A 232 -1.41 0.05 10.35
CA ALA A 232 -0.97 -0.67 11.55
C ALA A 232 -2.15 -1.12 12.42
N PHE A 233 -3.20 -0.32 12.56
CA PHE A 233 -4.44 -0.73 13.20
C PHE A 233 -5.07 -1.93 12.47
N LEU A 234 -5.25 -1.85 11.16
CA LEU A 234 -5.84 -2.92 10.34
C LEU A 234 -4.99 -4.20 10.32
N ALA A 235 -3.68 -4.09 10.48
CA ALA A 235 -2.75 -5.21 10.60
C ALA A 235 -2.82 -5.92 11.96
N SER A 236 -3.34 -5.25 12.98
CA SER A 236 -3.35 -5.71 14.37
C SER A 236 -4.57 -6.57 14.70
N ASP A 237 -4.57 -7.16 15.91
CA ASP A 237 -5.72 -7.88 16.43
C ASP A 237 -6.84 -6.95 16.92
N ASP A 238 -6.57 -5.65 17.07
CA ASP A 238 -7.61 -4.66 17.40
C ASP A 238 -8.62 -4.53 16.24
N ALA A 239 -8.21 -4.82 14.99
CA ALA A 239 -9.06 -4.83 13.80
C ALA A 239 -9.62 -6.22 13.42
N ARG A 240 -9.52 -7.24 14.28
CA ARG A 240 -9.92 -8.64 13.97
C ARG A 240 -11.37 -8.80 13.51
N TRP A 241 -12.24 -7.84 13.81
CA TRP A 241 -13.65 -7.84 13.41
C TRP A 241 -13.97 -6.82 12.31
N VAL A 242 -12.93 -6.22 11.71
CA VAL A 242 -13.04 -5.26 10.60
C VAL A 242 -12.60 -5.97 9.32
N THR A 243 -13.52 -6.19 8.37
CA THR A 243 -13.23 -6.78 7.07
C THR A 243 -14.18 -6.27 6.00
N GLY A 244 -13.72 -6.20 4.75
CA GLY A 244 -14.48 -5.70 3.60
C GLY A 244 -14.69 -4.18 3.61
N GLN A 245 -13.94 -3.42 4.43
CA GLN A 245 -14.12 -1.99 4.57
C GLN A 245 -13.13 -1.20 3.73
N VAL A 246 -13.56 -0.03 3.26
CA VAL A 246 -12.70 1.03 2.74
C VAL A 246 -12.66 2.13 3.78
N ILE A 247 -11.54 2.25 4.48
CA ILE A 247 -11.36 3.24 5.56
C ILE A 247 -10.87 4.54 4.94
N ASP A 248 -11.66 5.59 5.07
CA ASP A 248 -11.28 6.94 4.63
C ASP A 248 -10.19 7.50 5.55
N ALA A 249 -9.03 7.78 4.98
CA ALA A 249 -7.88 8.41 5.64
C ALA A 249 -7.50 9.72 4.92
N THR A 250 -8.52 10.51 4.55
CA THR A 250 -8.37 11.76 3.80
C THR A 250 -8.24 12.99 4.70
N GLY A 251 -8.34 12.84 6.02
CA GLY A 251 -8.50 13.98 6.93
C GLY A 251 -9.85 14.66 6.79
N GLY A 252 -10.89 13.92 6.31
CA GLY A 252 -12.23 14.45 6.09
C GLY A 252 -12.32 15.33 4.82
N SER A 253 -11.61 14.97 3.76
CA SER A 253 -11.66 15.74 2.51
C SER A 253 -13.04 15.65 1.88
N ARG A 254 -13.64 16.82 1.60
CA ARG A 254 -14.96 16.99 0.99
C ARG A 254 -16.07 16.18 1.69
N LEU A 255 -16.12 16.30 3.03
CA LEU A 255 -17.26 15.86 3.83
C LEU A 255 -18.47 16.75 3.56
#